data_721f1bea12b7395d64516ce9ee104a15
#
_entry.id   721f1bea12b7395d64516ce9ee104a15
#
_cell.length_a   1.000
_cell.length_b   1.000
_cell.length_c   1.000
_cell.angle_alpha   90.00
_cell.angle_beta   90.00
_cell.angle_gamma   90.00
#
_symmetry.space_group_name_H-M   'P 1'
#
loop_
_entity.id
_entity.type
_entity.pdbx_description
1 polymer ?
#
loop_
_entity_poly.entity_id
_entity_poly.type
_entity_poly.pdbx_seq_one_letter_code
_entity_poly.pdbx_strand_id
1 'polypeptide(L)'
;MKFKGFVSAVAALMLVSPFASAGQPVQMWKCNINGDVNEESVMAQASEWKKAASELPGGEGMMVWSLYPVAVGADGDGTDVMMVVGWSSFSNYGQWWDAYPSSDVAQMERETMTCHGSALGESEEG
;
A
#
# COMPACT_ATOMS: atom_id res chain seq x y z
N MET A 1 -38.62 -23.58 -0.50
CA MET A 1 -37.24 -23.71 0.01
C MET A 1 -36.20 -23.23 -0.95
N LYS A 2 -36.17 -23.70 -2.19
CA LYS A 2 -35.23 -23.19 -3.19
C LYS A 2 -35.35 -21.68 -3.41
N PHE A 3 -36.59 -21.21 -3.42
CA PHE A 3 -36.87 -19.80 -3.61
C PHE A 3 -36.30 -18.94 -2.48
N LYS A 4 -36.42 -19.37 -1.25
CA LYS A 4 -35.88 -18.65 -0.12
C LYS A 4 -34.36 -18.56 -0.16
N GLY A 5 -33.69 -19.65 -0.49
CA GLY A 5 -32.27 -19.68 -0.64
C GLY A 5 -31.78 -18.77 -1.76
N PHE A 6 -32.50 -18.77 -2.87
CA PHE A 6 -32.16 -17.89 -3.98
C PHE A 6 -32.28 -16.41 -3.61
N VAL A 7 -33.35 -16.02 -2.96
CA VAL A 7 -33.56 -14.63 -2.54
C VAL A 7 -32.49 -14.19 -1.57
N SER A 8 -32.13 -15.04 -0.64
CA SER A 8 -31.05 -14.72 0.32
C SER A 8 -29.72 -14.52 -0.38
N ALA A 9 -29.39 -15.35 -1.36
CA ALA A 9 -28.16 -15.23 -2.11
C ALA A 9 -28.10 -13.90 -2.88
N VAL A 10 -29.19 -13.52 -3.52
CA VAL A 10 -29.27 -12.25 -4.25
C VAL A 10 -29.10 -11.06 -3.30
N ALA A 11 -29.76 -11.10 -2.16
CA ALA A 11 -29.64 -10.04 -1.16
C ALA A 11 -28.21 -9.90 -0.65
N ALA A 12 -27.54 -11.02 -0.40
CA ALA A 12 -26.14 -11.03 0.03
C ALA A 12 -25.23 -10.40 -1.02
N LEU A 13 -25.42 -10.72 -2.30
CA LEU A 13 -24.65 -10.13 -3.39
C LEU A 13 -24.85 -8.63 -3.47
N MET A 14 -26.05 -8.16 -3.33
CA MET A 14 -26.36 -6.73 -3.36
C MET A 14 -25.75 -5.98 -2.19
N LEU A 15 -25.66 -6.59 -1.03
CA LEU A 15 -25.02 -6.01 0.13
C LEU A 15 -23.49 -5.96 -0.03
N VAL A 16 -22.91 -6.98 -0.63
CA VAL A 16 -21.46 -7.05 -0.84
C VAL A 16 -21.00 -6.10 -1.94
N SER A 17 -21.77 -5.94 -3.02
CA SER A 17 -21.39 -5.11 -4.16
C SER A 17 -21.05 -3.66 -3.80
N PRO A 18 -21.85 -2.94 -3.00
CA PRO A 18 -21.48 -1.58 -2.59
C PRO A 18 -20.17 -1.52 -1.81
N PHE A 19 -19.92 -2.50 -0.96
CA PHE A 19 -18.67 -2.58 -0.21
C PHE A 19 -17.50 -2.95 -1.10
N ALA A 20 -17.71 -3.83 -2.09
CA ALA A 20 -16.68 -4.19 -3.06
C ALA A 20 -16.31 -3.01 -3.96
N SER A 21 -17.26 -2.09 -4.22
CA SER A 21 -17.01 -0.88 -4.98
C SER A 21 -16.54 0.28 -4.11
N ALA A 22 -16.54 0.14 -2.79
CA ALA A 22 -15.92 1.11 -1.91
C ALA A 22 -14.43 1.17 -2.22
N GLY A 23 -13.84 2.32 -2.07
CA GLY A 23 -12.43 2.51 -2.36
C GLY A 23 -11.52 1.65 -1.51
N GLN A 24 -10.35 1.42 -2.02
CA GLN A 24 -9.31 0.69 -1.32
C GLN A 24 -8.40 1.68 -0.60
N PRO A 25 -7.85 1.32 0.57
CA PRO A 25 -6.91 2.20 1.24
C PRO A 25 -5.62 2.31 0.43
N VAL A 26 -5.18 3.54 0.21
CA VAL A 26 -3.93 3.87 -0.45
C VAL A 26 -3.19 4.84 0.44
N GLN A 27 -1.97 4.52 0.76
CA GLN A 27 -1.13 5.37 1.58
C GLN A 27 0.12 5.78 0.82
N MET A 28 0.52 7.04 0.98
CA MET A 28 1.67 7.60 0.32
C MET A 28 2.65 8.12 1.36
N TRP A 29 3.93 7.93 1.10
CA TRP A 29 5.02 8.48 1.91
C TRP A 29 6.00 9.19 1.02
N LYS A 30 6.51 10.31 1.51
CA LYS A 30 7.66 10.98 0.92
C LYS A 30 8.91 10.44 1.59
N CYS A 31 9.86 9.98 0.82
CA CYS A 31 11.05 9.34 1.35
C CYS A 31 12.31 9.92 0.73
N ASN A 32 13.39 9.89 1.52
CA ASN A 32 14.72 10.19 1.06
C ASN A 32 15.56 8.91 1.15
N ILE A 33 16.36 8.68 0.12
CA ILE A 33 17.28 7.54 0.07
C ILE A 33 18.43 7.81 1.05
N ASN A 34 18.76 6.81 1.86
CA ASN A 34 19.86 6.93 2.81
C ASN A 34 21.18 7.15 2.05
N GLY A 35 22.06 7.99 2.61
CA GLY A 35 23.20 8.53 1.90
C GLY A 35 24.22 7.53 1.36
N ASP A 36 24.25 6.32 1.89
CA ASP A 36 25.14 5.24 1.47
C ASP A 36 24.50 4.26 0.48
N VAL A 37 23.26 4.51 0.06
CA VAL A 37 22.48 3.64 -0.82
C VAL A 37 22.28 4.34 -2.16
N ASN A 38 22.50 3.62 -3.27
CA ASN A 38 22.24 4.16 -4.59
C ASN A 38 20.84 3.79 -5.08
N GLU A 39 20.37 4.51 -6.09
CA GLU A 39 19.02 4.34 -6.63
C GLU A 39 18.76 2.92 -7.17
N GLU A 40 19.76 2.33 -7.83
CA GLU A 40 19.66 0.97 -8.36
C GLU A 40 19.40 -0.04 -7.23
N SER A 41 20.10 0.10 -6.12
CA SER A 41 19.89 -0.74 -4.93
C SER A 41 18.50 -0.54 -4.34
N VAL A 42 18.00 0.69 -4.33
CA VAL A 42 16.63 0.98 -3.86
C VAL A 42 15.60 0.27 -4.72
N MET A 43 15.76 0.31 -6.04
CA MET A 43 14.83 -0.34 -6.97
C MET A 43 14.84 -1.85 -6.80
N ALA A 44 16.01 -2.45 -6.65
CA ALA A 44 16.13 -3.88 -6.40
C ALA A 44 15.49 -4.27 -5.07
N GLN A 45 15.74 -3.51 -4.04
CA GLN A 45 15.21 -3.75 -2.71
C GLN A 45 13.70 -3.52 -2.63
N ALA A 46 13.16 -2.61 -3.42
CA ALA A 46 11.73 -2.36 -3.47
C ALA A 46 10.95 -3.61 -3.90
N SER A 47 11.48 -4.38 -4.83
CA SER A 47 10.85 -5.64 -5.26
C SER A 47 10.86 -6.68 -4.14
N GLU A 48 11.96 -6.80 -3.43
CA GLU A 48 12.08 -7.72 -2.29
C GLU A 48 11.17 -7.27 -1.14
N TRP A 49 11.14 -5.98 -0.87
CA TRP A 49 10.26 -5.42 0.16
C TRP A 49 8.80 -5.69 -0.17
N LYS A 50 8.39 -5.47 -1.40
CA LYS A 50 7.01 -5.74 -1.84
C LYS A 50 6.63 -7.19 -1.61
N LYS A 51 7.52 -8.11 -1.98
CA LYS A 51 7.27 -9.55 -1.80
C LYS A 51 7.10 -9.87 -0.32
N ALA A 52 8.03 -9.42 0.52
CA ALA A 52 7.99 -9.68 1.94
C ALA A 52 6.79 -9.00 2.63
N ALA A 53 6.48 -7.78 2.25
CA ALA A 53 5.33 -7.04 2.78
C ALA A 53 4.01 -7.72 2.44
N SER A 54 3.89 -8.28 1.24
CA SER A 54 2.69 -9.00 0.80
C SER A 54 2.45 -10.29 1.57
N GLU A 55 3.48 -10.84 2.19
CA GLU A 55 3.39 -12.06 2.99
C GLU A 55 2.98 -11.80 4.44
N LEU A 56 2.98 -10.55 4.88
CA LEU A 56 2.47 -10.19 6.20
C LEU A 56 0.94 -10.36 6.25
N PRO A 57 0.37 -10.56 7.46
CA PRO A 57 -1.08 -10.59 7.59
C PRO A 57 -1.70 -9.33 6.97
N GLY A 58 -2.74 -9.51 6.20
CA GLY A 58 -3.41 -8.41 5.50
C GLY A 58 -2.72 -7.97 4.22
N GLY A 59 -1.59 -8.57 3.87
CA GLY A 59 -0.81 -8.18 2.69
C GLY A 59 -1.26 -8.78 1.37
N GLU A 60 -2.27 -9.65 1.37
CA GLU A 60 -2.75 -10.26 0.13
C GLU A 60 -3.31 -9.19 -0.81
N GLY A 61 -2.82 -9.20 -2.04
CA GLY A 61 -3.27 -8.26 -3.06
C GLY A 61 -2.71 -6.86 -2.91
N MET A 62 -1.70 -6.65 -2.07
CA MET A 62 -1.02 -5.37 -1.96
C MET A 62 -0.45 -4.92 -3.30
N MET A 63 -0.52 -3.62 -3.53
CA MET A 63 0.11 -2.98 -4.67
C MET A 63 1.10 -1.94 -4.14
N VAL A 64 2.27 -1.88 -4.76
CA VAL A 64 3.34 -0.97 -4.35
C VAL A 64 3.89 -0.27 -5.58
N TRP A 65 3.97 1.04 -5.50
CA TRP A 65 4.59 1.87 -6.53
C TRP A 65 5.68 2.73 -5.90
N SER A 66 6.76 2.89 -6.63
CA SER A 66 7.81 3.86 -6.31
C SER A 66 7.76 4.93 -7.39
N LEU A 67 7.51 6.16 -7.00
CA LEU A 67 7.44 7.29 -7.92
C LEU A 67 8.66 8.16 -7.71
N TYR A 68 9.51 8.22 -8.72
CA TYR A 68 10.70 9.06 -8.72
C TYR A 68 10.39 10.38 -9.42
N PRO A 69 10.73 11.52 -8.84
CA PRO A 69 10.48 12.79 -9.51
C PRO A 69 11.30 12.88 -10.79
N VAL A 70 10.60 13.10 -11.89
CA VAL A 70 11.23 13.32 -13.20
C VAL A 70 11.48 14.81 -13.43
N ALA A 71 10.54 15.62 -12.95
CA ALA A 71 10.66 17.07 -12.98
C ALA A 71 9.99 17.64 -11.73
N VAL A 72 10.71 18.49 -11.03
CA VAL A 72 10.19 19.20 -9.88
C VAL A 72 10.23 20.70 -10.17
N GLY A 73 9.19 21.40 -9.74
CA GLY A 73 9.14 22.85 -9.85
C GLY A 73 10.04 23.52 -8.81
N ALA A 74 9.99 24.84 -8.78
CA ALA A 74 10.75 25.64 -7.82
C ALA A 74 10.41 25.32 -6.37
N ASP A 75 9.23 24.75 -6.13
CA ASP A 75 8.73 24.39 -4.81
C ASP A 75 9.01 22.91 -4.44
N GLY A 76 9.90 22.26 -5.16
CA GLY A 76 10.31 20.90 -4.83
C GLY A 76 10.84 20.81 -3.41
N ASP A 77 10.39 19.82 -2.66
CA ASP A 77 10.67 19.67 -1.23
C ASP A 77 11.90 18.78 -0.92
N GLY A 78 12.65 18.39 -1.95
CA GLY A 78 13.83 17.54 -1.78
C GLY A 78 13.53 16.07 -1.60
N THR A 79 12.30 15.63 -1.83
CA THR A 79 11.92 14.22 -1.79
C THR A 79 12.60 13.44 -2.92
N ASP A 80 13.25 12.34 -2.58
CA ASP A 80 13.92 11.48 -3.58
C ASP A 80 12.95 10.51 -4.24
N VAL A 81 12.01 9.97 -3.47
CA VAL A 81 11.06 8.99 -3.95
C VAL A 81 9.75 9.10 -3.16
N MET A 82 8.65 8.91 -3.84
CA MET A 82 7.35 8.77 -3.18
C MET A 82 6.93 7.31 -3.25
N MET A 83 6.70 6.71 -2.09
CA MET A 83 6.19 5.34 -1.99
C MET A 83 4.68 5.38 -1.91
N VAL A 84 4.03 4.58 -2.73
CA VAL A 84 2.56 4.46 -2.74
C VAL A 84 2.20 3.01 -2.55
N VAL A 85 1.40 2.72 -1.55
CA VAL A 85 1.00 1.36 -1.21
C VAL A 85 -0.52 1.28 -1.13
N GLY A 86 -1.09 0.29 -1.79
CA GLY A 86 -2.52 0.00 -1.75
C GLY A 86 -2.77 -1.37 -1.12
N TRP A 87 -3.84 -1.45 -0.34
CA TRP A 87 -4.30 -2.72 0.26
C TRP A 87 -5.67 -3.09 -0.30
N SER A 88 -6.00 -4.38 -0.25
CA SER A 88 -7.26 -4.89 -0.80
C SER A 88 -8.49 -4.36 -0.06
N SER A 89 -8.35 -4.05 1.23
CA SER A 89 -9.45 -3.55 2.05
C SER A 89 -8.91 -2.82 3.27
N PHE A 90 -9.74 -2.05 3.94
CA PHE A 90 -9.36 -1.42 5.21
C PHE A 90 -9.12 -2.45 6.31
N SER A 91 -9.79 -3.59 6.27
CA SER A 91 -9.51 -4.69 7.19
C SER A 91 -8.09 -5.24 6.99
N ASN A 92 -7.68 -5.45 5.74
CA ASN A 92 -6.33 -5.88 5.41
C ASN A 92 -5.29 -4.84 5.83
N TYR A 93 -5.57 -3.57 5.61
CA TYR A 93 -4.73 -2.47 6.04
C TYR A 93 -4.48 -2.51 7.56
N GLY A 94 -5.53 -2.67 8.35
CA GLY A 94 -5.42 -2.75 9.80
C GLY A 94 -4.59 -3.95 10.27
N GLN A 95 -4.83 -5.13 9.70
CA GLN A 95 -4.05 -6.33 10.01
C GLN A 95 -2.57 -6.15 9.67
N TRP A 96 -2.30 -5.56 8.53
CA TRP A 96 -0.95 -5.33 8.06
C TRP A 96 -0.20 -4.37 8.99
N TRP A 97 -0.83 -3.27 9.38
CA TRP A 97 -0.20 -2.31 10.28
C TRP A 97 -0.02 -2.84 11.70
N ASP A 98 -0.81 -3.80 12.12
CA ASP A 98 -0.59 -4.48 13.40
C ASP A 98 0.70 -5.31 13.36
N ALA A 99 1.05 -5.87 12.23
CA ALA A 99 2.21 -6.74 12.08
C ALA A 99 3.48 -6.01 11.62
N TYR A 100 3.34 -4.97 10.79
CA TYR A 100 4.47 -4.35 10.08
C TYR A 100 5.52 -3.72 11.00
N PRO A 101 5.18 -2.89 11.99
CA PRO A 101 6.19 -2.11 12.73
C PRO A 101 7.27 -2.97 13.41
N SER A 102 6.93 -4.18 13.84
CA SER A 102 7.86 -5.08 14.51
C SER A 102 8.46 -6.14 13.57
N SER A 103 8.19 -6.05 12.27
CA SER A 103 8.64 -7.03 11.30
C SER A 103 10.03 -6.73 10.75
N ASP A 104 10.66 -7.75 10.17
CA ASP A 104 11.90 -7.60 9.42
C ASP A 104 11.69 -6.74 8.17
N VAL A 105 10.47 -6.69 7.67
CA VAL A 105 10.11 -5.87 6.50
C VAL A 105 10.26 -4.38 6.82
N ALA A 106 9.84 -3.96 8.01
CA ALA A 106 10.03 -2.58 8.45
C ALA A 106 11.52 -2.24 8.63
N GLN A 107 12.31 -3.19 9.10
CA GLN A 107 13.75 -3.03 9.23
C GLN A 107 14.41 -2.84 7.86
N MET A 108 14.00 -3.63 6.88
CA MET A 108 14.48 -3.52 5.51
C MET A 108 14.25 -2.12 4.93
N GLU A 109 13.07 -1.56 5.17
CA GLU A 109 12.76 -0.20 4.75
C GLU A 109 13.70 0.82 5.42
N ARG A 110 13.87 0.74 6.72
CA ARG A 110 14.71 1.68 7.47
C ARG A 110 16.17 1.68 7.04
N GLU A 111 16.68 0.57 6.56
CA GLU A 111 18.05 0.45 6.07
C GLU A 111 18.25 1.18 4.73
N THR A 112 17.19 1.33 3.98
CA THR A 112 17.25 1.84 2.60
C THR A 112 16.87 3.31 2.52
N MET A 113 15.84 3.72 3.24
CA MET A 113 15.28 5.05 3.10
C MET A 113 14.73 5.58 4.44
N THR A 114 14.60 6.88 4.50
CA THR A 114 13.97 7.58 5.60
C THR A 114 12.72 8.26 5.06
N CYS A 115 11.57 7.84 5.55
CA CYS A 115 10.29 8.36 5.08
C CYS A 115 9.74 9.39 6.07
N HIS A 116 9.19 10.44 5.51
CA HIS A 116 8.59 11.54 6.26
C HIS A 116 7.30 11.95 5.56
N GLY A 117 6.35 12.41 6.32
CA GLY A 117 5.07 12.82 5.76
C GLY A 117 4.33 11.66 5.09
N SER A 118 3.19 11.32 5.58
CA SER A 118 2.34 10.33 4.95
C SER A 118 0.92 10.84 4.83
N ALA A 119 0.19 10.30 3.87
CA ALA A 119 -1.21 10.57 3.69
C ALA A 119 -1.92 9.27 3.35
N LEU A 120 -3.01 9.01 4.03
CA LEU A 120 -3.88 7.87 3.75
C LEU A 120 -5.10 8.37 3.00
N GLY A 121 -5.41 7.77 1.89
CA GLY A 121 -6.57 8.08 1.08
C GLY A 121 -7.35 6.83 0.74
N GLU A 122 -8.42 7.04 0.03
CA GLU A 122 -9.27 5.99 -0.50
C GLU A 122 -9.29 6.12 -2.01
N SER A 123 -9.00 5.03 -2.72
CA SER A 123 -9.04 5.03 -4.17
C SER A 123 -10.46 4.76 -4.65
N GLU A 124 -10.89 5.46 -5.68
CA GLU A 124 -12.15 5.23 -6.35
C GLU A 124 -11.88 5.00 -7.83
N GLU A 125 -12.67 4.12 -8.43
CA GLU A 125 -12.64 3.97 -9.88
C GLU A 125 -13.33 5.17 -10.54
N GLY A 126 -12.59 5.83 -11.39
CA GLY A 126 -13.08 6.96 -12.13
C GLY A 126 -13.82 6.60 -13.41
#